data_f1d4b4cdec1adb552dc2f49dd43c622c
#
_entry.id   f1d4b4cdec1adb552dc2f49dd43c622c
#
_cell.length_a   1.000
_cell.length_b   1.000
_cell.length_c   1.000
_cell.angle_alpha   90.00
_cell.angle_beta   90.00
_cell.angle_gamma   90.00
#
_symmetry.space_group_name_H-M   'P 1'
#
loop_
_entity.id
_entity.type
_entity.pdbx_description
1 polymer ?
#
loop_
_entity_poly.entity_id
_entity_poly.type
_entity_poly.pdbx_seq_one_letter_code
_entity_poly.pdbx_strand_id
1 'polypeptide(L)'
;GIVECTKFYQRDMDARSLLNLKLGETPFDNINEIINSEKGFSCGSGDSFVNKKIEMDLDLVDMEAYALAKVCKLEGINFKCFKYISDNADANATSDWIENCKKGAKLFQIKMKNL
;
A
#
# COMPACT_ATOMS: atom_id res chain seq x y z
N GLY A 1 -3.80 -7.58 -13.11
CA GLY A 1 -5.19 -7.44 -12.72
C GLY A 1 -5.38 -6.60 -11.48
N ILE A 2 -6.61 -6.57 -10.99
CA ILE A 2 -6.97 -5.85 -9.77
C ILE A 2 -6.99 -6.83 -8.60
N VAL A 3 -6.38 -6.40 -7.48
CA VAL A 3 -6.37 -7.15 -6.22
C VAL A 3 -6.93 -6.30 -5.10
N GLU A 4 -7.49 -6.93 -4.08
CA GLU A 4 -7.94 -6.24 -2.87
C GLU A 4 -6.86 -6.29 -1.81
N CYS A 5 -6.50 -5.11 -1.29
CA CYS A 5 -5.56 -4.98 -0.18
C CYS A 5 -6.32 -4.79 1.12
N THR A 6 -5.91 -5.51 2.15
CA THR A 6 -6.55 -5.48 3.46
C THR A 6 -5.56 -5.29 4.60
N LYS A 7 -4.27 -5.32 4.31
CA LYS A 7 -3.18 -5.15 5.28
C LYS A 7 -2.27 -4.04 4.79
N PHE A 8 -2.03 -3.04 5.64
CA PHE A 8 -1.37 -1.81 5.23
C PHE A 8 -0.21 -1.49 6.16
N TYR A 9 0.92 -1.11 5.57
CA TYR A 9 2.16 -0.82 6.27
C TYR A 9 2.80 0.43 5.68
N GLN A 10 3.54 1.17 6.51
CA GLN A 10 4.37 2.28 6.06
C GLN A 10 5.78 1.76 5.84
N ARG A 11 6.14 1.49 4.60
CA ARG A 11 7.37 0.77 4.23
C ARG A 11 8.66 1.58 4.40
N ASP A 12 8.55 2.90 4.44
CA ASP A 12 9.68 3.80 4.58
C ASP A 12 9.80 4.44 5.97
N MET A 13 8.99 3.99 6.94
CA MET A 13 9.07 4.44 8.33
C MET A 13 9.97 3.51 9.13
N ASP A 14 11.09 4.03 9.60
CA ASP A 14 12.02 3.25 10.42
C ASP A 14 12.61 4.14 11.53
N ALA A 15 12.01 4.06 12.71
CA ALA A 15 12.48 4.77 13.89
C ALA A 15 13.12 3.81 14.91
N ARG A 16 13.50 2.60 14.49
CA ARG A 16 14.05 1.58 15.41
C ARG A 16 15.30 2.05 16.14
N SER A 17 16.20 2.71 15.44
CA SER A 17 17.48 3.16 16.02
C SER A 17 17.34 4.37 16.94
N LEU A 18 16.29 5.17 16.78
CA LEU A 18 16.07 6.38 17.55
C LEU A 18 15.21 6.13 18.79
N LEU A 19 14.13 5.34 18.66
CA LEU A 19 13.09 5.19 19.67
C LEU A 19 12.81 3.74 20.05
N ASN A 20 13.59 2.80 19.56
CA ASN A 20 13.43 1.37 19.85
C ASN A 20 12.02 0.85 19.50
N LEU A 21 11.48 1.30 18.38
CA LEU A 21 10.18 0.91 17.86
C LEU A 21 10.32 -0.29 16.92
N LYS A 22 9.18 -0.82 16.45
CA LYS A 22 9.15 -1.82 15.39
C LYS A 22 9.33 -1.13 14.03
N LEU A 23 9.80 -1.89 13.03
CA LEU A 23 9.85 -1.40 11.66
C LEU A 23 8.43 -1.02 11.20
N GLY A 24 8.28 0.17 10.64
CA GLY A 24 6.99 0.70 10.20
C GLY A 24 6.18 1.39 11.29
N GLU A 25 6.62 1.33 12.53
CA GLU A 25 5.88 1.92 13.65
C GLU A 25 6.06 3.43 13.70
N THR A 26 4.93 4.15 13.78
CA THR A 26 4.92 5.62 13.91
C THR A 26 5.16 6.00 15.37
N PRO A 27 6.12 6.91 15.67
CA PRO A 27 6.31 7.41 17.03
C PRO A 27 5.03 8.01 17.61
N PHE A 28 4.88 7.90 18.93
CA PHE A 28 3.80 8.44 19.77
C PHE A 28 2.48 7.69 19.69
N ASP A 29 2.02 7.25 18.53
CA ASP A 29 0.79 6.44 18.45
C ASP A 29 1.06 4.94 18.46
N ASN A 30 2.30 4.53 18.24
CA ASN A 30 2.76 3.14 18.28
C ASN A 30 2.02 2.22 17.31
N ILE A 31 1.53 2.77 16.21
CA ILE A 31 0.86 1.99 15.17
C ILE A 31 1.90 1.60 14.12
N ASN A 32 2.01 0.29 13.85
CA ASN A 32 2.93 -0.22 12.83
C ASN A 32 2.22 -0.95 11.69
N GLU A 33 0.91 -1.19 11.82
CA GLU A 33 0.13 -1.86 10.79
C GLU A 33 -1.35 -1.56 10.93
N ILE A 34 -2.07 -1.61 9.82
CA ILE A 34 -3.53 -1.55 9.79
C ILE A 34 -4.00 -2.82 9.09
N ILE A 35 -4.71 -3.69 9.80
CA ILE A 35 -5.22 -4.94 9.28
C ILE A 35 -6.74 -4.92 9.34
N ASN A 36 -7.38 -4.88 8.17
CA ASN A 36 -8.84 -4.88 8.05
C ASN A 36 -9.40 -6.29 7.85
N SER A 37 -8.58 -7.20 7.33
CA SER A 37 -8.93 -8.62 7.18
C SER A 37 -7.64 -9.43 7.02
N GLU A 38 -7.65 -10.67 7.50
CA GLU A 38 -6.55 -11.59 7.27
C GLU A 38 -6.53 -12.12 5.83
N LYS A 39 -7.67 -12.05 5.14
CA LYS A 39 -7.76 -12.36 3.72
C LYS A 39 -7.40 -11.12 2.92
N GLY A 40 -6.77 -11.30 1.76
CA GLY A 40 -6.38 -10.20 0.90
C GLY A 40 -4.88 -9.95 0.94
N PHE A 41 -4.46 -8.92 0.22
CA PHE A 41 -3.04 -8.64 -0.03
C PHE A 41 -2.50 -7.59 0.92
N SER A 42 -1.20 -7.65 1.19
CA SER A 42 -0.49 -6.63 1.95
C SER A 42 0.08 -5.55 1.02
N CYS A 43 -0.06 -4.30 1.45
CA CYS A 43 0.41 -3.14 0.71
C CYS A 43 1.31 -2.29 1.59
N GLY A 44 2.49 -1.97 1.10
CA GLY A 44 3.42 -1.05 1.76
C GLY A 44 3.45 0.29 1.05
N SER A 45 3.11 1.36 1.77
CA SER A 45 3.09 2.71 1.23
C SER A 45 4.34 3.48 1.62
N GLY A 46 4.85 4.30 0.70
CA GLY A 46 5.99 5.17 0.92
C GLY A 46 6.01 6.30 -0.08
N ASP A 47 6.96 7.21 0.05
CA ASP A 47 6.96 8.48 -0.67
C ASP A 47 7.77 8.45 -1.97
N SER A 48 8.20 7.28 -2.41
CA SER A 48 9.03 7.15 -3.62
C SER A 48 8.69 5.89 -4.40
N PHE A 49 9.05 5.85 -5.68
CA PHE A 49 9.00 4.62 -6.46
C PHE A 49 10.01 3.62 -5.89
N VAL A 50 9.58 2.36 -5.81
CA VAL A 50 10.45 1.28 -5.34
C VAL A 50 11.25 0.75 -6.52
N ASN A 51 12.59 0.84 -6.40
CA ASN A 51 13.52 0.32 -7.39
C ASN A 51 14.61 -0.55 -6.76
N LYS A 52 14.45 -0.89 -5.49
CA LYS A 52 15.38 -1.73 -4.73
C LYS A 52 14.62 -2.56 -3.70
N LYS A 53 15.30 -3.53 -3.09
CA LYS A 53 14.71 -4.43 -2.10
C LYS A 53 14.20 -3.68 -0.87
N ILE A 54 13.03 -4.09 -0.38
CA ILE A 54 12.40 -3.59 0.84
C ILE A 54 12.59 -4.64 1.95
N GLU A 55 12.81 -4.22 3.20
CA GLU A 55 12.96 -5.14 4.33
C GLU A 55 11.66 -5.84 4.71
N MET A 56 10.52 -5.21 4.52
CA MET A 56 9.22 -5.79 4.85
C MET A 56 8.80 -6.84 3.83
N ASP A 57 8.11 -7.88 4.29
CA ASP A 57 7.49 -8.89 3.43
C ASP A 57 6.12 -8.39 2.99
N LEU A 58 6.04 -7.86 1.79
CA LEU A 58 4.85 -7.20 1.23
C LEU A 58 4.48 -7.82 -0.10
N ASP A 59 3.17 -7.91 -0.37
CA ASP A 59 2.68 -8.36 -1.67
C ASP A 59 2.82 -7.28 -2.74
N LEU A 60 2.56 -6.03 -2.38
CA LEU A 60 2.67 -4.91 -3.32
C LEU A 60 3.02 -3.61 -2.62
N VAL A 61 3.34 -2.60 -3.42
CA VAL A 61 3.74 -1.28 -2.94
C VAL A 61 2.93 -0.19 -3.64
N ASP A 62 2.73 0.92 -2.93
CA ASP A 62 2.10 2.13 -3.45
C ASP A 62 2.64 3.35 -2.71
N MET A 63 1.93 4.47 -2.82
CA MET A 63 2.34 5.71 -2.19
C MET A 63 1.27 6.35 -1.29
N GLU A 64 0.06 5.76 -1.15
CA GLU A 64 -1.05 6.42 -0.46
C GLU A 64 -1.85 5.53 0.49
N ALA A 65 -1.92 4.24 0.26
CA ALA A 65 -2.93 3.38 0.90
C ALA A 65 -2.83 3.35 2.42
N TYR A 66 -1.62 3.34 2.98
CA TYR A 66 -1.45 3.30 4.44
C TYR A 66 -2.06 4.55 5.11
N ALA A 67 -1.83 5.73 4.56
CA ALA A 67 -2.36 6.97 5.13
C ALA A 67 -3.89 6.97 5.11
N LEU A 68 -4.49 6.53 4.01
CA LEU A 68 -5.94 6.44 3.87
C LEU A 68 -6.52 5.39 4.83
N ALA A 69 -5.89 4.23 4.91
CA ALA A 69 -6.32 3.16 5.81
C ALA A 69 -6.25 3.61 7.27
N LYS A 70 -5.18 4.32 7.66
CA LYS A 70 -4.99 4.80 9.02
C LYS A 70 -6.04 5.83 9.41
N VAL A 71 -6.32 6.81 8.55
CA VAL A 71 -7.36 7.82 8.81
C VAL A 71 -8.72 7.14 8.99
N CYS A 72 -9.08 6.23 8.11
CA CYS A 72 -10.35 5.51 8.20
C CYS A 72 -10.43 4.69 9.50
N LYS A 73 -9.34 4.04 9.90
CA LYS A 73 -9.29 3.28 11.15
C LYS A 73 -9.51 4.17 12.36
N LEU A 74 -8.83 5.31 12.42
CA LEU A 74 -8.95 6.26 13.54
C LEU A 74 -10.32 6.91 13.62
N GLU A 75 -10.98 7.13 12.47
CA GLU A 75 -12.30 7.74 12.40
C GLU A 75 -13.45 6.73 12.42
N GLY A 76 -13.16 5.44 12.52
CA GLY A 76 -14.18 4.40 12.56
C GLY A 76 -14.93 4.22 11.24
N ILE A 77 -14.28 4.49 10.11
CA ILE A 77 -14.87 4.40 8.77
C ILE A 77 -14.38 3.12 8.09
N ASN A 78 -15.28 2.39 7.45
CA ASN A 78 -14.90 1.23 6.65
C ASN A 78 -14.07 1.65 5.44
N PHE A 79 -12.99 0.93 5.20
CA PHE A 79 -12.07 1.22 4.10
C PHE A 79 -11.91 -0.03 3.23
N LYS A 80 -12.10 0.15 1.92
CA LYS A 80 -11.82 -0.89 0.93
C LYS A 80 -10.79 -0.35 -0.06
N CYS A 81 -9.81 -1.18 -0.38
CA CYS A 81 -8.70 -0.78 -1.23
C CYS A 81 -8.49 -1.79 -2.35
N PHE A 82 -8.64 -1.35 -3.58
CA PHE A 82 -8.39 -2.16 -4.77
C PHE A 82 -7.24 -1.55 -5.54
N LYS A 83 -6.27 -2.37 -5.90
CA LYS A 83 -5.08 -1.94 -6.62
C LYS A 83 -4.97 -2.67 -7.95
N TYR A 84 -4.63 -1.92 -9.00
CA TYR A 84 -4.21 -2.49 -10.26
C TYR A 84 -2.70 -2.69 -10.24
N ILE A 85 -2.26 -3.91 -10.52
CA ILE A 85 -0.82 -4.20 -10.58
C ILE A 85 -0.29 -3.73 -11.92
N SER A 86 0.45 -2.63 -11.89
CA SER A 86 0.94 -1.95 -13.09
C SER A 86 2.28 -2.51 -13.58
N ASP A 87 3.14 -2.97 -12.67
CA ASP A 87 4.49 -3.42 -13.00
C ASP A 87 5.10 -4.21 -11.84
N ASN A 88 6.29 -4.73 -12.05
CA ASN A 88 7.14 -5.23 -10.98
C ASN A 88 7.92 -4.03 -10.41
N ALA A 89 7.95 -3.84 -9.11
CA ALA A 89 8.63 -2.73 -8.45
C ALA A 89 10.15 -2.82 -8.63
N ASP A 90 10.63 -2.52 -9.82
CA ASP A 90 12.04 -2.64 -10.23
C ASP A 90 12.48 -1.41 -11.04
N ALA A 91 13.67 -1.47 -11.66
CA ALA A 91 14.25 -0.35 -12.39
C ALA A 91 13.44 0.08 -13.64
N ASN A 92 12.54 -0.76 -14.13
CA ASN A 92 11.71 -0.47 -15.30
C ASN A 92 10.31 0.06 -14.94
N ALA A 93 10.01 0.21 -13.65
CA ALA A 93 8.67 0.56 -13.17
C ALA A 93 8.14 1.88 -13.77
N THR A 94 9.01 2.86 -14.02
CA THR A 94 8.60 4.18 -14.51
C THR A 94 8.35 4.22 -16.01
N SER A 95 8.96 3.33 -16.81
CA SER A 95 8.91 3.40 -18.26
C SER A 95 7.51 3.09 -18.83
N ASP A 96 6.75 2.22 -18.17
CA ASP A 96 5.44 1.76 -18.64
C ASP A 96 4.27 2.40 -17.90
N TRP A 97 4.54 3.37 -17.04
CA TRP A 97 3.55 3.92 -16.09
C TRP A 97 2.32 4.50 -16.78
N ILE A 98 2.51 5.32 -17.82
CA ILE A 98 1.39 5.99 -18.52
C ILE A 98 0.44 4.99 -19.16
N GLU A 99 0.98 4.00 -19.85
CA GLU A 99 0.18 2.97 -20.50
C GLU A 99 -0.57 2.11 -19.50
N ASN A 100 0.09 1.74 -18.40
CA ASN A 100 -0.52 0.97 -17.34
C ASN A 100 -1.65 1.73 -16.64
N CYS A 101 -1.53 3.04 -16.49
CA CYS A 101 -2.63 3.87 -15.96
C CYS A 101 -3.89 3.76 -16.82
N LYS A 102 -3.75 3.76 -18.15
CA LYS A 102 -4.89 3.62 -19.07
C LYS A 102 -5.56 2.26 -18.96
N LYS A 103 -4.76 1.19 -18.87
CA LYS A 103 -5.28 -0.18 -18.70
C LYS A 103 -6.00 -0.33 -17.37
N GLY A 104 -5.41 0.19 -16.27
CA GLY A 104 -5.98 0.15 -14.94
C GLY A 104 -7.32 0.87 -14.87
N ALA A 105 -7.44 2.03 -15.49
CA ALA A 105 -8.68 2.82 -15.49
C ALA A 105 -9.87 2.01 -16.01
N LYS A 106 -9.68 1.26 -17.09
CA LYS A 106 -10.74 0.41 -17.66
C LYS A 106 -11.17 -0.70 -16.70
N LEU A 107 -10.21 -1.34 -16.05
CA LEU A 107 -10.49 -2.42 -15.09
C LEU A 107 -11.19 -1.90 -13.85
N PHE A 108 -10.83 -0.72 -13.36
CA PHE A 108 -11.52 -0.09 -12.23
C PHE A 108 -12.96 0.27 -12.56
N GLN A 109 -13.24 0.75 -13.76
CA GLN A 109 -14.62 1.02 -14.19
C GLN A 109 -15.49 -0.25 -14.10
N ILE A 110 -14.96 -1.39 -14.55
CA ILE A 110 -15.66 -2.67 -14.47
C ILE A 110 -15.85 -3.09 -13.01
N LYS A 111 -14.80 -2.97 -12.19
CA LYS A 111 -14.84 -3.35 -10.78
C LYS A 111 -15.88 -2.53 -10.01
N MET A 112 -15.94 -1.23 -10.23
CA MET A 112 -16.87 -0.35 -9.51
C MET A 112 -18.33 -0.63 -9.83
N LYS A 113 -18.63 -1.08 -11.04
CA LYS A 113 -19.99 -1.48 -11.41
C LYS A 113 -20.48 -2.72 -10.66
N ASN A 114 -19.57 -3.52 -10.12
CA ASN A 114 -19.86 -4.79 -9.45
C ASN A 114 -19.70 -4.73 -7.93
N LEU A 115 -19.51 -3.54 -7.38
CA LEU A 115 -19.42 -3.34 -5.93
C LEU A 115 -20.78 -3.30 -5.25
#